data_5586318b4861794ec790b445d8cbf399
#
_entry.id   5586318b4861794ec790b445d8cbf399
#
_cell.length_a   1.000
_cell.length_b   1.000
_cell.length_c   1.000
_cell.angle_alpha   90.00
_cell.angle_beta   90.00
_cell.angle_gamma   90.00
#
_symmetry.space_group_name_H-M   'P 1'
#
loop_
_entity.id
_entity.type
_entity.pdbx_description
1 polymer ?
#
loop_
_entity_poly.entity_id
_entity_poly.type
_entity_poly.pdbx_seq_one_letter_code
_entity_poly.pdbx_strand_id
1 'polypeptide(L)'
;MAALAERLGEAPAAIDAAIANLDPALVPAEWVDLALRTVPAGAALLRDGVNDLLPSGTPLARAVLRSFRPAADEAAAALDRYADWLERELRPQARGTFAIGRDAVDAWLKEKELLDHDASSLARWGEELYRETESLLGEAAKTVGDDDWRDAVAKIREDHPPEDGLVEAYRSEMERSRGATRDSALATIPYGEDLLVEAMPAFQRPTYPYAAYVGAAPFETRRLGRFWVTLPEKDDDEKTRRERLEGHPRAGIPIIACHEGYPGHHLQLVTAADNLSVARKALRSNLFVEGWGLYVEELMTDLGYLDAPETRLLRLKDLLWRAARVIVDVGLSTGEMSFAEAVAFLVDRPKLEPPNAAAEVRRYTLNPLQPSSYALGRAAIVALRDKARAAGWGMRYFHDRLLAAGSLPPRLCEAELGL
;
A
#
# COMPACT_ATOMS: atom_id res chain seq x y z
N MET A 1 -25.19 -2.53 11.99
CA MET A 1 -24.89 -2.83 13.42
C MET A 1 -25.39 -4.22 13.82
N ALA A 2 -26.62 -4.66 13.50
CA ALA A 2 -27.07 -6.03 13.83
C ALA A 2 -26.14 -7.11 13.21
N ALA A 3 -25.86 -7.04 11.91
CA ALA A 3 -24.93 -7.95 11.25
C ALA A 3 -23.49 -7.91 11.82
N LEU A 4 -23.06 -6.77 12.36
CA LEU A 4 -21.75 -6.66 13.02
C LEU A 4 -21.79 -7.34 14.39
N ALA A 5 -22.86 -7.15 15.18
CA ALA A 5 -23.04 -7.84 16.47
C ALA A 5 -23.11 -9.37 16.29
N GLU A 6 -23.81 -9.84 15.26
CA GLU A 6 -23.87 -11.26 14.89
C GLU A 6 -22.49 -11.84 14.59
N ARG A 7 -21.71 -11.15 13.72
CA ARG A 7 -20.32 -11.56 13.42
C ARG A 7 -19.40 -11.55 14.65
N LEU A 8 -19.55 -10.58 15.53
CA LEU A 8 -18.76 -10.54 16.77
C LEU A 8 -19.14 -11.66 17.73
N GLY A 9 -20.41 -12.07 17.74
CA GLY A 9 -20.87 -13.24 18.50
C GLY A 9 -20.23 -14.57 18.06
N GLU A 10 -19.75 -14.64 16.80
CA GLU A 10 -19.02 -15.81 16.28
C GLU A 10 -17.52 -15.78 16.60
N ALA A 11 -16.97 -14.63 17.02
CA ALA A 11 -15.54 -14.46 17.26
C ALA A 11 -14.95 -15.46 18.28
N PRO A 12 -15.60 -15.76 19.44
CA PRO A 12 -15.06 -16.76 20.36
C PRO A 12 -14.86 -18.12 19.73
N ALA A 13 -15.85 -18.63 18.99
CA ALA A 13 -15.76 -19.93 18.32
C ALA A 13 -14.70 -19.93 17.20
N ALA A 14 -14.57 -18.84 16.46
CA ALA A 14 -13.52 -18.70 15.44
C ALA A 14 -12.12 -18.69 16.06
N ILE A 15 -11.94 -18.06 17.22
CA ILE A 15 -10.68 -18.05 17.96
C ILE A 15 -10.34 -19.43 18.50
N ASP A 16 -11.31 -20.13 19.09
CA ASP A 16 -11.11 -21.49 19.60
C ASP A 16 -10.72 -22.44 18.44
N ALA A 17 -11.35 -22.30 17.27
CA ALA A 17 -10.98 -23.04 16.07
C ALA A 17 -9.57 -22.68 15.57
N ALA A 18 -9.18 -21.40 15.62
CA ALA A 18 -7.83 -20.98 15.26
C ALA A 18 -6.78 -21.61 16.19
N ILE A 19 -6.99 -21.59 17.50
CA ILE A 19 -6.12 -22.24 18.49
C ILE A 19 -5.97 -23.73 18.19
N ALA A 20 -7.08 -24.42 17.88
CA ALA A 20 -7.07 -25.85 17.61
C ALA A 20 -6.38 -26.24 16.29
N ASN A 21 -6.36 -25.34 15.30
CA ASN A 21 -5.85 -25.62 13.96
C ASN A 21 -4.43 -25.10 13.71
N LEU A 22 -3.90 -24.20 14.54
CA LEU A 22 -2.53 -23.69 14.36
C LEU A 22 -1.50 -24.72 14.82
N ASP A 23 -0.70 -25.19 13.86
CA ASP A 23 0.42 -26.08 14.12
C ASP A 23 1.70 -25.25 14.35
N PRO A 24 2.32 -25.29 15.54
CA PRO A 24 3.55 -24.55 15.82
C PRO A 24 4.69 -24.83 14.85
N ALA A 25 4.72 -26.03 14.26
CA ALA A 25 5.74 -26.40 13.29
C ALA A 25 5.61 -25.64 11.96
N LEU A 26 4.43 -25.14 11.65
CA LEU A 26 4.12 -24.43 10.40
C LEU A 26 4.03 -22.90 10.57
N VAL A 27 3.96 -22.40 11.79
CA VAL A 27 3.79 -20.97 12.05
C VAL A 27 5.13 -20.27 12.25
N PRO A 28 5.47 -19.26 11.42
CA PRO A 28 6.65 -18.44 11.63
C PRO A 28 6.57 -17.62 12.92
N ALA A 29 7.68 -17.52 13.64
CA ALA A 29 7.76 -16.74 14.87
C ALA A 29 7.44 -15.25 14.65
N GLU A 30 7.87 -14.70 13.53
CA GLU A 30 7.64 -13.30 13.10
C GLU A 30 6.16 -12.98 12.96
N TRP A 31 5.34 -13.95 12.54
CA TRP A 31 3.88 -13.77 12.42
C TRP A 31 3.21 -13.80 13.79
N VAL A 32 3.70 -14.62 14.73
CA VAL A 32 3.24 -14.60 16.11
C VAL A 32 3.58 -13.26 16.77
N ASP A 33 4.80 -12.76 16.56
CA ASP A 33 5.23 -11.44 17.06
C ASP A 33 4.36 -10.29 16.52
N LEU A 34 3.90 -10.39 15.27
CA LEU A 34 2.95 -9.42 14.71
C LEU A 34 1.56 -9.56 15.34
N ALA A 35 1.05 -10.79 15.48
CA ALA A 35 -0.25 -11.05 16.10
C ALA A 35 -0.30 -10.52 17.55
N LEU A 36 0.78 -10.71 18.32
CA LEU A 36 0.91 -10.18 19.68
C LEU A 36 0.88 -8.64 19.77
N ARG A 37 1.15 -7.93 18.69
CA ARG A 37 1.00 -6.47 18.61
C ARG A 37 -0.41 -6.04 18.19
N THR A 38 -1.06 -6.81 17.32
CA THR A 38 -2.33 -6.42 16.68
C THR A 38 -3.55 -6.92 17.42
N VAL A 39 -3.49 -8.13 18.00
CA VAL A 39 -4.63 -8.74 18.71
C VAL A 39 -5.06 -7.91 19.93
N PRO A 40 -4.15 -7.46 20.82
CA PRO A 40 -4.53 -6.59 21.93
C PRO A 40 -5.14 -5.25 21.50
N ALA A 41 -4.62 -4.67 20.41
CA ALA A 41 -5.19 -3.44 19.85
C ALA A 41 -6.62 -3.66 19.33
N GLY A 42 -6.90 -4.82 18.72
CA GLY A 42 -8.25 -5.23 18.32
C GLY A 42 -9.20 -5.36 19.51
N ALA A 43 -8.74 -5.98 20.60
CA ALA A 43 -9.52 -6.09 21.83
C ALA A 43 -9.84 -4.71 22.45
N ALA A 44 -8.86 -3.81 22.49
CA ALA A 44 -9.04 -2.44 22.96
C ALA A 44 -10.03 -1.66 22.09
N LEU A 45 -9.95 -1.78 20.76
CA LEU A 45 -10.91 -1.16 19.84
C LEU A 45 -12.34 -1.60 20.12
N LEU A 46 -12.57 -2.90 20.39
CA LEU A 46 -13.90 -3.42 20.72
C LEU A 46 -14.41 -2.92 22.06
N ARG A 47 -13.54 -2.69 23.04
CA ARG A 47 -13.92 -2.16 24.36
C ARG A 47 -14.20 -0.68 24.34
N ASP A 48 -13.32 0.10 23.74
CA ASP A 48 -13.28 1.55 23.89
C ASP A 48 -13.64 2.28 22.60
N GLY A 49 -13.09 1.87 21.47
CA GLY A 49 -13.21 2.58 20.18
C GLY A 49 -14.62 2.52 19.58
N VAL A 50 -15.45 1.56 19.98
CA VAL A 50 -16.85 1.48 19.52
C VAL A 50 -17.66 2.70 19.95
N ASN A 51 -17.32 3.32 21.06
CA ASN A 51 -17.97 4.54 21.52
C ASN A 51 -17.75 5.72 20.59
N ASP A 52 -16.60 5.76 19.91
CA ASP A 52 -16.18 6.84 19.00
C ASP A 52 -16.81 6.70 17.61
N LEU A 53 -17.29 5.50 17.26
CA LEU A 53 -17.91 5.21 15.95
C LEU A 53 -19.36 5.75 15.83
N LEU A 54 -19.97 6.15 16.93
CA LEU A 54 -21.36 6.63 16.95
C LEU A 54 -21.44 8.06 17.49
N PRO A 55 -22.27 8.93 16.89
CA PRO A 55 -22.49 10.27 17.41
C PRO A 55 -22.91 10.21 18.88
N SER A 56 -22.07 10.70 19.77
CA SER A 56 -22.32 10.67 21.21
C SER A 56 -23.64 11.34 21.58
N GLY A 57 -24.43 10.65 22.41
CA GLY A 57 -25.59 11.27 23.09
C GLY A 57 -26.96 11.09 22.43
N THR A 58 -27.08 10.54 21.21
CA THR A 58 -28.40 10.27 20.65
C THR A 58 -29.09 9.03 21.25
N PRO A 59 -30.43 9.00 21.41
CA PRO A 59 -31.15 7.80 21.87
C PRO A 59 -30.89 6.59 20.99
N LEU A 60 -30.75 6.77 19.67
CA LEU A 60 -30.44 5.71 18.70
C LEU A 60 -29.04 5.15 18.94
N ALA A 61 -28.03 5.99 19.11
CA ALA A 61 -26.67 5.53 19.40
C ALA A 61 -26.61 4.71 20.70
N ARG A 62 -27.29 5.15 21.76
CA ARG A 62 -27.39 4.40 23.03
C ARG A 62 -28.10 3.07 22.88
N ALA A 63 -29.15 2.97 22.06
CA ALA A 63 -29.84 1.73 21.80
C ALA A 63 -28.97 0.73 21.02
N VAL A 64 -28.28 1.20 20.00
CA VAL A 64 -27.33 0.42 19.20
C VAL A 64 -26.17 -0.08 20.05
N LEU A 65 -25.55 0.78 20.88
CA LEU A 65 -24.48 0.38 21.79
C LEU A 65 -24.93 -0.69 22.78
N ARG A 66 -26.13 -0.58 23.35
CA ARG A 66 -26.67 -1.62 24.28
C ARG A 66 -26.83 -2.98 23.62
N SER A 67 -27.22 -3.04 22.35
CA SER A 67 -27.35 -4.31 21.62
C SER A 67 -26.02 -4.90 21.16
N PHE A 68 -25.03 -4.04 20.93
CA PHE A 68 -23.72 -4.41 20.40
C PHE A 68 -22.70 -4.77 21.49
N ARG A 69 -22.76 -4.07 22.64
CA ARG A 69 -21.77 -4.17 23.73
C ARG A 69 -21.52 -5.60 24.21
N PRO A 70 -22.52 -6.45 24.49
CA PRO A 70 -22.26 -7.81 24.97
C PRO A 70 -21.41 -8.62 23.98
N ALA A 71 -21.74 -8.59 22.69
CA ALA A 71 -20.98 -9.31 21.67
C ALA A 71 -19.56 -8.73 21.50
N ALA A 72 -19.40 -7.40 21.61
CA ALA A 72 -18.09 -6.76 21.56
C ALA A 72 -17.22 -7.14 22.77
N ASP A 73 -17.78 -7.17 23.97
CA ASP A 73 -17.07 -7.55 25.20
C ASP A 73 -16.67 -9.04 25.18
N GLU A 74 -17.53 -9.94 24.70
CA GLU A 74 -17.20 -11.36 24.51
C GLU A 74 -16.10 -11.57 23.47
N ALA A 75 -16.18 -10.87 22.34
CA ALA A 75 -15.15 -10.92 21.31
C ALA A 75 -13.81 -10.37 21.82
N ALA A 76 -13.82 -9.25 22.56
CA ALA A 76 -12.63 -8.70 23.17
C ALA A 76 -11.99 -9.67 24.20
N ALA A 77 -12.80 -10.30 25.04
CA ALA A 77 -12.31 -11.31 25.99
C ALA A 77 -11.72 -12.54 25.27
N ALA A 78 -12.30 -12.93 24.13
CA ALA A 78 -11.76 -14.02 23.32
C ALA A 78 -10.41 -13.64 22.69
N LEU A 79 -10.26 -12.39 22.21
CA LEU A 79 -8.99 -11.88 21.70
C LEU A 79 -7.91 -11.84 22.79
N ASP A 80 -8.24 -11.47 24.04
CA ASP A 80 -7.28 -11.51 25.14
C ASP A 80 -6.79 -12.94 25.41
N ARG A 81 -7.71 -13.90 25.47
CA ARG A 81 -7.33 -15.33 25.63
C ARG A 81 -6.44 -15.80 24.48
N TYR A 82 -6.74 -15.34 23.26
CA TYR A 82 -5.91 -15.66 22.10
C TYR A 82 -4.51 -15.06 22.22
N ALA A 83 -4.39 -13.81 22.64
CA ALA A 83 -3.10 -13.17 22.88
C ALA A 83 -2.29 -13.92 23.96
N ASP A 84 -2.91 -14.28 25.07
CA ASP A 84 -2.29 -15.08 26.13
C ASP A 84 -1.80 -16.43 25.62
N TRP A 85 -2.59 -17.12 24.81
CA TRP A 85 -2.21 -18.41 24.20
C TRP A 85 -1.09 -18.23 23.17
N LEU A 86 -1.14 -17.21 22.34
CA LEU A 86 -0.07 -16.88 21.39
C LEU A 86 1.25 -16.69 22.10
N GLU A 87 1.27 -15.93 23.21
CA GLU A 87 2.50 -15.62 23.94
C GLU A 87 3.05 -16.83 24.69
N ARG A 88 2.19 -17.57 25.40
CA ARG A 88 2.64 -18.61 26.33
C ARG A 88 2.79 -19.98 25.69
N GLU A 89 1.97 -20.29 24.69
CA GLU A 89 1.88 -21.62 24.10
C GLU A 89 2.50 -21.66 22.70
N LEU A 90 2.03 -20.81 21.79
CA LEU A 90 2.44 -20.85 20.38
C LEU A 90 3.84 -20.29 20.17
N ARG A 91 4.11 -19.08 20.67
CA ARG A 91 5.38 -18.35 20.42
C ARG A 91 6.64 -19.13 20.79
N PRO A 92 6.73 -19.83 21.95
CA PRO A 92 7.89 -20.63 22.31
C PRO A 92 8.14 -21.83 21.41
N GLN A 93 7.11 -22.31 20.72
CA GLN A 93 7.11 -23.50 19.89
C GLN A 93 7.09 -23.20 18.38
N ALA A 94 6.88 -21.95 17.98
CA ALA A 94 6.82 -21.54 16.57
C ALA A 94 8.16 -21.84 15.85
N ARG A 95 8.10 -22.68 14.81
CA ARG A 95 9.26 -23.17 14.04
C ARG A 95 9.04 -23.11 12.53
N GLY A 96 7.87 -22.61 12.09
CA GLY A 96 7.54 -22.47 10.68
C GLY A 96 8.44 -21.47 9.96
N THR A 97 8.39 -21.52 8.64
CA THR A 97 9.05 -20.55 7.77
C THR A 97 8.00 -19.75 7.00
N PHE A 98 8.27 -18.48 6.78
CA PHE A 98 7.49 -17.63 5.88
C PHE A 98 7.92 -17.81 4.40
N ALA A 99 9.05 -18.42 4.13
CA ALA A 99 9.51 -18.70 2.78
C ALA A 99 8.63 -19.76 2.12
N ILE A 100 8.11 -19.44 0.92
CA ILE A 100 7.29 -20.36 0.13
C ILE A 100 8.15 -21.29 -0.74
N GLY A 101 9.43 -20.98 -0.88
CA GLY A 101 10.39 -21.74 -1.67
C GLY A 101 10.47 -21.31 -3.13
N ARG A 102 11.60 -21.60 -3.75
CA ARG A 102 11.91 -21.20 -5.14
C ARG A 102 10.88 -21.70 -6.14
N ASP A 103 10.53 -22.98 -6.07
CA ASP A 103 9.58 -23.59 -7.04
C ASP A 103 8.20 -22.90 -6.99
N ALA A 104 7.75 -22.54 -5.78
CA ALA A 104 6.49 -21.82 -5.61
C ALA A 104 6.59 -20.37 -6.13
N VAL A 105 7.72 -19.69 -5.93
CA VAL A 105 7.97 -18.36 -6.51
C VAL A 105 7.94 -18.43 -8.04
N ASP A 106 8.64 -19.38 -8.63
CA ASP A 106 8.71 -19.53 -10.09
C ASP A 106 7.34 -19.88 -10.69
N ALA A 107 6.59 -20.80 -10.04
CA ALA A 107 5.22 -21.11 -10.43
C ALA A 107 4.28 -19.89 -10.34
N TRP A 108 4.40 -19.11 -9.27
CA TRP A 108 3.58 -17.90 -9.08
C TRP A 108 3.85 -16.85 -10.15
N LEU A 109 5.13 -16.56 -10.44
CA LEU A 109 5.51 -15.61 -11.49
C LEU A 109 4.98 -16.05 -12.85
N LYS A 110 5.12 -17.33 -13.20
CA LYS A 110 4.75 -17.88 -14.49
C LYS A 110 3.24 -18.09 -14.65
N GLU A 111 2.58 -18.68 -13.65
CA GLU A 111 1.21 -19.18 -13.81
C GLU A 111 0.16 -18.16 -13.34
N LYS A 112 0.47 -17.37 -12.30
CA LYS A 112 -0.45 -16.36 -11.76
C LYS A 112 -0.25 -14.99 -12.39
N GLU A 113 1.01 -14.52 -12.42
CA GLU A 113 1.32 -13.18 -12.93
C GLU A 113 1.65 -13.20 -14.45
N LEU A 114 1.86 -14.39 -15.03
CA LEU A 114 2.13 -14.62 -16.45
C LEU A 114 3.38 -13.87 -16.94
N LEU A 115 4.42 -13.85 -16.11
CA LEU A 115 5.70 -13.21 -16.39
C LEU A 115 6.73 -14.22 -16.89
N ASP A 116 7.67 -13.75 -17.72
CA ASP A 116 8.78 -14.55 -18.24
C ASP A 116 9.99 -14.52 -17.28
N HIS A 117 9.78 -14.23 -15.98
CA HIS A 117 10.77 -14.28 -14.93
C HIS A 117 10.68 -15.55 -14.10
N ASP A 118 11.84 -16.04 -13.65
CA ASP A 118 12.01 -16.90 -12.49
C ASP A 118 12.61 -16.11 -11.32
N ALA A 119 12.71 -16.70 -10.14
CA ALA A 119 13.26 -16.05 -8.97
C ALA A 119 14.67 -15.47 -9.22
N SER A 120 15.53 -16.21 -9.94
CA SER A 120 16.90 -15.78 -10.21
C SER A 120 16.99 -14.60 -11.17
N SER A 121 16.21 -14.62 -12.24
CA SER A 121 16.15 -13.52 -13.21
C SER A 121 15.51 -12.29 -12.62
N LEU A 122 14.50 -12.47 -11.76
CA LEU A 122 13.84 -11.37 -11.06
C LEU A 122 14.79 -10.69 -10.06
N ALA A 123 15.55 -11.46 -9.28
CA ALA A 123 16.54 -10.91 -8.35
C ALA A 123 17.63 -10.09 -9.09
N ARG A 124 18.16 -10.61 -10.21
CA ARG A 124 19.13 -9.88 -11.03
C ARG A 124 18.54 -8.59 -11.60
N TRP A 125 17.33 -8.64 -12.12
CA TRP A 125 16.63 -7.45 -12.63
C TRP A 125 16.41 -6.40 -11.51
N GLY A 126 16.06 -6.84 -10.30
CA GLY A 126 15.96 -5.95 -9.14
C GLY A 126 17.27 -5.23 -8.81
N GLU A 127 18.41 -5.95 -8.86
CA GLU A 127 19.73 -5.37 -8.65
C GLU A 127 20.15 -4.40 -9.76
N GLU A 128 19.80 -4.69 -11.00
CA GLU A 128 20.05 -3.79 -12.13
C GLU A 128 19.24 -2.50 -11.96
N LEU A 129 17.94 -2.61 -11.72
CA LEU A 129 17.06 -1.47 -11.48
C LEU A 129 17.53 -0.63 -10.28
N TYR A 130 17.98 -1.30 -9.21
CA TYR A 130 18.51 -0.59 -8.04
C TYR A 130 19.72 0.26 -8.38
N ARG A 131 20.73 -0.32 -9.08
CA ARG A 131 21.96 0.40 -9.46
C ARG A 131 21.69 1.55 -10.43
N GLU A 132 20.83 1.33 -11.42
CA GLU A 132 20.42 2.38 -12.37
C GLU A 132 19.72 3.53 -11.64
N THR A 133 18.77 3.21 -10.74
CA THR A 133 18.04 4.22 -9.99
C THR A 133 18.94 4.97 -9.00
N GLU A 134 19.87 4.29 -8.34
CA GLU A 134 20.84 4.93 -7.44
C GLU A 134 21.74 5.92 -8.19
N SER A 135 22.17 5.57 -9.41
CA SER A 135 22.92 6.49 -10.28
C SER A 135 22.10 7.73 -10.64
N LEU A 136 20.85 7.55 -11.07
CA LEU A 136 19.95 8.67 -11.41
C LEU A 136 19.64 9.53 -10.17
N LEU A 137 19.53 8.93 -9.00
CA LEU A 137 19.29 9.64 -7.76
C LEU A 137 20.50 10.50 -7.36
N GLY A 138 21.73 10.00 -7.56
CA GLY A 138 22.95 10.77 -7.38
C GLY A 138 23.05 11.99 -8.34
N GLU A 139 22.62 11.83 -9.58
CA GLU A 139 22.55 12.98 -10.52
C GLU A 139 21.46 13.97 -10.13
N ALA A 140 20.28 13.48 -9.67
CA ALA A 140 19.21 14.34 -9.21
C ALA A 140 19.60 15.16 -7.97
N ALA A 141 20.39 14.60 -7.04
CA ALA A 141 20.89 15.33 -5.87
C ALA A 141 21.69 16.58 -6.26
N LYS A 142 22.53 16.48 -7.28
CA LYS A 142 23.30 17.63 -7.80
C LYS A 142 22.41 18.75 -8.32
N THR A 143 21.22 18.43 -8.86
CA THR A 143 20.29 19.46 -9.37
C THR A 143 19.63 20.27 -8.25
N VAL A 144 19.60 19.75 -7.02
CA VAL A 144 19.12 20.46 -5.82
C VAL A 144 20.28 21.05 -4.98
N GLY A 145 21.52 20.95 -5.49
CA GLY A 145 22.69 21.56 -4.88
C GLY A 145 23.36 20.71 -3.79
N ASP A 146 23.16 19.39 -3.79
CA ASP A 146 23.80 18.45 -2.87
C ASP A 146 24.62 17.40 -3.61
N ASP A 147 25.72 16.96 -2.99
CA ASP A 147 26.56 15.87 -3.51
C ASP A 147 26.06 14.49 -3.05
N ASP A 148 25.33 14.41 -1.92
CA ASP A 148 24.71 13.19 -1.39
C ASP A 148 23.19 13.33 -1.40
N TRP A 149 22.52 12.40 -2.07
CA TRP A 149 21.06 12.38 -2.15
C TRP A 149 20.39 12.24 -0.76
N ARG A 150 21.10 11.66 0.22
CA ARG A 150 20.58 11.47 1.58
C ARG A 150 20.44 12.79 2.30
N ASP A 151 21.45 13.64 2.15
CA ASP A 151 21.47 15.01 2.72
C ASP A 151 20.41 15.86 2.01
N ALA A 152 20.29 15.73 0.68
CA ALA A 152 19.24 16.38 -0.08
C ALA A 152 17.84 16.00 0.39
N VAL A 153 17.56 14.71 0.57
CA VAL A 153 16.27 14.23 1.08
C VAL A 153 15.99 14.74 2.49
N ALA A 154 16.99 14.75 3.39
CA ALA A 154 16.82 15.25 4.73
C ALA A 154 16.42 16.73 4.73
N LYS A 155 17.08 17.57 3.93
CA LYS A 155 16.74 18.99 3.78
C LYS A 155 15.36 19.23 3.18
N ILE A 156 14.98 18.44 2.15
CA ILE A 156 13.67 18.56 1.50
C ILE A 156 12.55 18.23 2.49
N ARG A 157 12.76 17.27 3.39
CA ARG A 157 11.75 16.86 4.38
C ARG A 157 11.44 17.95 5.41
N GLU A 158 12.34 18.93 5.63
CA GLU A 158 12.10 20.07 6.53
C GLU A 158 11.01 21.00 5.99
N ASP A 159 10.80 21.06 4.67
CA ASP A 159 9.72 21.85 4.06
C ASP A 159 8.44 21.02 3.94
N HIS A 160 7.61 21.11 4.95
CA HIS A 160 6.32 20.41 5.02
C HIS A 160 5.17 21.37 5.41
N PRO A 161 3.91 21.02 5.12
CA PRO A 161 2.77 21.77 5.62
C PRO A 161 2.71 21.75 7.17
N PRO A 162 2.17 22.80 7.80
CA PRO A 162 1.82 22.72 9.21
C PRO A 162 0.69 21.69 9.43
N GLU A 163 0.56 21.18 10.65
CA GLU A 163 -0.40 20.13 11.00
C GLU A 163 -1.84 20.49 10.59
N ASP A 164 -2.29 21.70 10.88
CA ASP A 164 -3.62 22.20 10.56
C ASP A 164 -3.84 22.45 9.05
N GLY A 165 -2.78 22.55 8.26
CA GLY A 165 -2.79 22.71 6.81
C GLY A 165 -2.57 21.41 6.02
N LEU A 166 -2.19 20.32 6.67
CA LEU A 166 -1.73 19.12 5.97
C LEU A 166 -2.82 18.44 5.13
N VAL A 167 -4.03 18.27 5.67
CA VAL A 167 -5.16 17.68 4.93
C VAL A 167 -5.55 18.55 3.73
N GLU A 168 -5.53 19.88 3.91
CA GLU A 168 -5.86 20.82 2.84
C GLU A 168 -4.79 20.82 1.73
N ALA A 169 -3.51 20.66 2.09
CA ALA A 169 -2.43 20.54 1.11
C ALA A 169 -2.65 19.33 0.19
N TYR A 170 -3.01 18.17 0.75
CA TYR A 170 -3.36 16.99 -0.05
C TYR A 170 -4.64 17.19 -0.86
N ARG A 171 -5.69 17.81 -0.29
CA ARG A 171 -6.94 18.06 -1.01
C ARG A 171 -6.71 18.95 -2.23
N SER A 172 -6.01 20.05 -2.04
CA SER A 172 -5.68 20.99 -3.12
C SER A 172 -4.86 20.31 -4.22
N GLU A 173 -3.91 19.45 -3.83
CA GLU A 173 -3.07 18.74 -4.79
C GLU A 173 -3.83 17.64 -5.54
N MET A 174 -4.76 16.92 -4.89
CA MET A 174 -5.64 15.95 -5.55
C MET A 174 -6.51 16.63 -6.62
N GLU A 175 -7.08 17.79 -6.32
CA GLU A 175 -7.83 18.57 -7.31
C GLU A 175 -6.94 19.09 -8.44
N ARG A 176 -5.70 19.52 -8.15
CA ARG A 176 -4.74 19.94 -9.16
C ARG A 176 -4.37 18.78 -10.10
N SER A 177 -4.09 17.59 -9.55
CA SER A 177 -3.76 16.40 -10.33
C SER A 177 -4.95 15.90 -11.16
N ARG A 178 -6.18 16.01 -10.61
CA ARG A 178 -7.43 15.74 -11.34
C ARG A 178 -7.59 16.67 -12.54
N GLY A 179 -7.37 17.97 -12.33
CA GLY A 179 -7.37 18.98 -13.39
C GLY A 179 -6.35 18.65 -14.47
N ALA A 180 -5.11 18.37 -14.09
CA ALA A 180 -4.03 18.03 -15.03
C ALA A 180 -4.35 16.77 -15.84
N THR A 181 -4.91 15.73 -15.21
CA THR A 181 -5.33 14.47 -15.87
C THR A 181 -6.38 14.76 -16.96
N ARG A 182 -7.37 15.61 -16.68
CA ARG A 182 -8.39 16.00 -17.62
C ARG A 182 -7.84 16.86 -18.77
N ASP A 183 -7.08 17.91 -18.42
CA ASP A 183 -6.65 18.94 -19.36
C ASP A 183 -5.57 18.40 -20.32
N SER A 184 -4.73 17.47 -19.88
CA SER A 184 -3.78 16.73 -20.71
C SER A 184 -4.41 15.55 -21.45
N ALA A 185 -5.69 15.32 -21.30
CA ALA A 185 -6.42 14.21 -21.92
C ALA A 185 -5.73 12.84 -21.70
N LEU A 186 -5.24 12.59 -20.49
CA LEU A 186 -4.52 11.36 -20.15
C LEU A 186 -5.42 10.14 -20.10
N ALA A 187 -6.56 10.27 -19.44
CA ALA A 187 -7.58 9.25 -19.31
C ALA A 187 -8.95 9.90 -19.07
N THR A 188 -10.00 9.16 -19.35
CA THR A 188 -11.37 9.59 -19.06
C THR A 188 -11.66 9.42 -17.56
N ILE A 189 -12.04 10.50 -16.90
CA ILE A 189 -12.53 10.46 -15.52
C ILE A 189 -14.03 10.08 -15.57
N PRO A 190 -14.45 8.95 -14.96
CA PRO A 190 -15.84 8.50 -14.99
C PRO A 190 -16.79 9.51 -14.35
N TYR A 191 -17.98 9.65 -14.92
CA TYR A 191 -19.00 10.54 -14.35
C TYR A 191 -19.50 9.99 -12.99
N GLY A 192 -19.62 10.88 -12.00
CA GLY A 192 -20.17 10.56 -10.68
C GLY A 192 -19.19 9.87 -9.74
N GLU A 193 -17.89 9.79 -10.09
CA GLU A 193 -16.83 9.47 -9.14
C GLU A 193 -16.57 10.65 -8.19
N ASP A 194 -16.09 10.35 -7.00
CA ASP A 194 -15.75 11.37 -5.98
C ASP A 194 -14.61 10.86 -5.08
N LEU A 195 -13.72 11.77 -4.67
CA LEU A 195 -12.58 11.45 -3.79
C LEU A 195 -12.58 12.40 -2.59
N LEU A 196 -12.85 11.86 -1.41
CA LEU A 196 -12.75 12.61 -0.16
C LEU A 196 -11.35 12.55 0.41
N VAL A 197 -10.79 13.72 0.73
CA VAL A 197 -9.52 13.85 1.44
C VAL A 197 -9.81 14.32 2.85
N GLU A 198 -9.47 13.48 3.84
CA GLU A 198 -9.84 13.72 5.25
C GLU A 198 -8.76 13.18 6.20
N ALA A 199 -8.79 13.63 7.45
CA ALA A 199 -7.88 13.10 8.46
C ALA A 199 -8.16 11.62 8.73
N MET A 200 -7.10 10.83 8.91
CA MET A 200 -7.21 9.41 9.24
C MET A 200 -7.96 9.21 10.55
N PRO A 201 -8.99 8.34 10.56
CA PRO A 201 -9.64 7.95 11.82
C PRO A 201 -8.63 7.42 12.84
N ALA A 202 -8.77 7.80 14.12
CA ALA A 202 -7.80 7.48 15.16
C ALA A 202 -7.46 5.99 15.25
N PHE A 203 -8.45 5.10 15.11
CA PHE A 203 -8.27 3.65 15.18
C PHE A 203 -7.45 3.06 14.03
N GLN A 204 -7.25 3.78 12.92
CA GLN A 204 -6.46 3.34 11.76
C GLN A 204 -5.01 3.84 11.79
N ARG A 205 -4.71 4.91 12.53
CA ARG A 205 -3.39 5.55 12.55
C ARG A 205 -2.24 4.62 12.93
N PRO A 206 -2.40 3.67 13.89
CA PRO A 206 -1.34 2.72 14.20
C PRO A 206 -0.96 1.81 13.02
N THR A 207 -1.89 1.59 12.08
CA THR A 207 -1.67 0.72 10.91
C THR A 207 -1.07 1.48 9.73
N TYR A 208 -1.42 2.76 9.57
CA TYR A 208 -1.02 3.60 8.44
C TYR A 208 -0.32 4.86 8.93
N PRO A 209 1.01 4.86 9.01
CA PRO A 209 1.78 5.95 9.64
C PRO A 209 1.75 7.25 8.84
N TYR A 210 1.46 7.23 7.54
CA TYR A 210 1.48 8.42 6.68
C TYR A 210 0.12 8.73 6.08
N ALA A 211 -0.39 7.84 5.24
CA ALA A 211 -1.65 8.02 4.53
C ALA A 211 -2.16 6.67 4.02
N ALA A 212 -3.43 6.61 3.61
CA ALA A 212 -4.00 5.45 2.94
C ALA A 212 -5.11 5.87 1.99
N TYR A 213 -5.14 5.25 0.80
CA TYR A 213 -6.28 5.32 -0.09
C TYR A 213 -7.21 4.12 0.16
N VAL A 214 -8.49 4.39 0.27
CA VAL A 214 -9.55 3.37 0.41
C VAL A 214 -10.58 3.59 -0.71
N GLY A 215 -10.59 2.69 -1.66
CA GLY A 215 -11.57 2.70 -2.76
C GLY A 215 -12.95 2.26 -2.32
N ALA A 216 -13.96 2.60 -3.12
CA ALA A 216 -15.29 2.00 -3.01
C ALA A 216 -15.20 0.47 -3.18
N ALA A 217 -16.07 -0.27 -2.48
CA ALA A 217 -16.13 -1.71 -2.69
C ALA A 217 -16.58 -2.03 -4.15
N PRO A 218 -16.12 -3.15 -4.75
CA PRO A 218 -16.30 -3.42 -6.18
C PRO A 218 -17.74 -3.44 -6.67
N PHE A 219 -18.70 -3.68 -5.77
CA PHE A 219 -20.13 -3.79 -6.08
C PHE A 219 -20.97 -2.63 -5.52
N GLU A 220 -20.31 -1.61 -4.95
CA GLU A 220 -21.01 -0.39 -4.54
C GLU A 220 -21.40 0.43 -5.75
N THR A 221 -22.60 1.03 -5.69
CA THR A 221 -23.10 1.94 -6.74
C THR A 221 -22.48 3.32 -6.62
N ARG A 222 -22.09 3.75 -5.40
CA ARG A 222 -21.41 5.03 -5.17
C ARG A 222 -19.91 4.83 -5.34
N ARG A 223 -19.34 5.57 -6.28
CA ARG A 223 -17.91 5.54 -6.59
C ARG A 223 -17.15 6.56 -5.75
N LEU A 224 -17.20 6.39 -4.43
CA LEU A 224 -16.57 7.28 -3.48
C LEU A 224 -15.26 6.66 -2.98
N GLY A 225 -14.13 7.24 -3.38
CA GLY A 225 -12.83 6.98 -2.76
C GLY A 225 -12.61 7.85 -1.52
N ARG A 226 -11.74 7.39 -0.63
CA ARG A 226 -11.28 8.15 0.53
C ARG A 226 -9.76 8.12 0.56
N PHE A 227 -9.17 9.28 0.65
CA PHE A 227 -7.76 9.40 0.96
C PHE A 227 -7.61 9.94 2.37
N TRP A 228 -7.09 9.11 3.26
CA TRP A 228 -6.87 9.43 4.66
C TRP A 228 -5.44 9.88 4.90
N VAL A 229 -5.28 11.02 5.54
CA VAL A 229 -3.99 11.59 5.92
C VAL A 229 -3.77 11.42 7.42
N THR A 230 -2.68 10.78 7.82
CA THR A 230 -2.36 10.56 9.23
C THR A 230 -1.73 11.82 9.81
N LEU A 231 -2.43 12.41 10.77
CA LEU A 231 -1.94 13.54 11.54
C LEU A 231 -1.15 13.09 12.77
N PRO A 232 -0.27 13.93 13.33
CA PRO A 232 0.33 13.69 14.64
C PRO A 232 -0.72 13.37 15.70
N GLU A 233 -0.34 12.54 16.67
CA GLU A 233 -1.21 12.23 17.80
C GLU A 233 -1.17 13.36 18.85
N LYS A 234 -2.24 13.46 19.66
CA LYS A 234 -2.31 14.49 20.69
C LYS A 234 -1.19 14.38 21.74
N ASP A 235 -0.78 13.15 22.01
CA ASP A 235 0.21 12.82 23.03
C ASP A 235 1.63 12.69 22.46
N ASP A 236 1.83 12.94 21.15
CA ASP A 236 3.17 12.98 20.55
C ASP A 236 3.97 14.13 21.17
N ASP A 237 5.22 13.86 21.56
CA ASP A 237 6.16 14.89 21.92
C ASP A 237 6.56 15.73 20.68
N GLU A 238 7.22 16.86 20.90
CA GLU A 238 7.58 17.81 19.84
C GLU A 238 8.47 17.17 18.76
N LYS A 239 9.37 16.27 19.17
CA LYS A 239 10.25 15.55 18.24
C LYS A 239 9.46 14.59 17.36
N THR A 240 8.63 13.74 17.96
CA THR A 240 7.79 12.77 17.25
C THR A 240 6.81 13.49 16.31
N ARG A 241 6.20 14.58 16.76
CA ARG A 241 5.30 15.41 15.95
C ARG A 241 6.01 15.95 14.71
N ARG A 242 7.20 16.49 14.88
CA ARG A 242 8.02 16.97 13.76
C ARG A 242 8.38 15.84 12.80
N GLU A 243 8.88 14.71 13.29
CA GLU A 243 9.26 13.56 12.46
C GLU A 243 8.07 13.03 11.62
N ARG A 244 6.85 13.05 12.19
CA ARG A 244 5.64 12.69 11.44
C ARG A 244 5.35 13.70 10.32
N LEU A 245 5.45 14.99 10.58
CA LEU A 245 5.22 16.03 9.57
C LEU A 245 6.29 16.02 8.47
N GLU A 246 7.55 15.77 8.81
CA GLU A 246 8.65 15.55 7.86
C GLU A 246 8.41 14.34 6.94
N GLY A 247 7.48 13.43 7.29
CA GLY A 247 6.99 12.37 6.43
C GLY A 247 6.10 12.86 5.28
N HIS A 248 5.71 14.14 5.28
CA HIS A 248 4.84 14.77 4.28
C HIS A 248 5.48 16.02 3.65
N PRO A 249 6.70 15.93 3.09
CA PRO A 249 7.33 17.09 2.48
C PRO A 249 6.47 17.64 1.33
N ARG A 250 6.45 18.97 1.17
CA ARG A 250 5.68 19.64 0.10
C ARG A 250 6.01 19.09 -1.28
N ALA A 251 7.28 18.82 -1.53
CA ALA A 251 7.75 18.23 -2.79
C ALA A 251 7.28 16.78 -3.00
N GLY A 252 6.91 16.06 -1.93
CA GLY A 252 6.41 14.67 -1.99
C GLY A 252 4.89 14.58 -2.19
N ILE A 253 4.13 15.58 -1.75
CA ILE A 253 2.66 15.58 -1.83
C ILE A 253 2.16 15.37 -3.27
N PRO A 254 2.71 16.01 -4.33
CA PRO A 254 2.30 15.79 -5.70
C PRO A 254 2.49 14.35 -6.19
N ILE A 255 3.56 13.67 -5.76
CA ILE A 255 3.82 12.27 -6.12
C ILE A 255 2.71 11.38 -5.57
N ILE A 256 2.41 11.55 -4.27
CA ILE A 256 1.37 10.77 -3.60
C ILE A 256 -0.02 11.08 -4.17
N ALA A 257 -0.32 12.34 -4.49
CA ALA A 257 -1.58 12.72 -5.11
C ALA A 257 -1.77 12.07 -6.49
N CYS A 258 -0.71 11.98 -7.30
CA CYS A 258 -0.75 11.28 -8.57
C CYS A 258 -0.92 9.77 -8.38
N HIS A 259 -0.20 9.16 -7.44
CA HIS A 259 -0.22 7.73 -7.16
C HIS A 259 -1.59 7.27 -6.63
N GLU A 260 -2.11 7.95 -5.62
CA GLU A 260 -3.33 7.55 -4.92
C GLU A 260 -4.62 8.10 -5.55
N GLY A 261 -4.54 9.30 -6.13
CA GLY A 261 -5.67 10.03 -6.70
C GLY A 261 -5.74 9.90 -8.23
N TYR A 262 -5.24 10.96 -8.91
CA TYR A 262 -5.37 11.12 -10.35
C TYR A 262 -4.01 11.35 -11.03
N PRO A 263 -3.70 10.56 -12.07
CA PRO A 263 -4.48 9.49 -12.69
C PRO A 263 -4.31 8.11 -12.01
N GLY A 264 -3.92 8.04 -10.75
CA GLY A 264 -3.50 6.84 -10.01
C GLY A 264 -4.61 5.89 -9.57
N HIS A 265 -4.48 5.36 -8.33
CA HIS A 265 -5.32 4.30 -7.80
C HIS A 265 -6.82 4.64 -7.82
N HIS A 266 -7.20 5.86 -7.44
CA HIS A 266 -8.60 6.25 -7.44
C HIS A 266 -9.21 6.11 -8.84
N LEU A 267 -8.62 6.77 -9.84
CA LEU A 267 -9.09 6.70 -11.23
C LEU A 267 -9.14 5.26 -11.75
N GLN A 268 -8.08 4.50 -11.51
CA GLN A 268 -7.96 3.11 -11.93
C GLN A 268 -9.08 2.24 -11.36
N LEU A 269 -9.31 2.32 -10.04
CA LEU A 269 -10.26 1.45 -9.35
C LEU A 269 -11.72 1.83 -9.64
N VAL A 270 -12.05 3.13 -9.76
CA VAL A 270 -13.40 3.55 -10.12
C VAL A 270 -13.73 3.20 -11.58
N THR A 271 -12.74 3.24 -12.48
CA THR A 271 -12.91 2.79 -13.87
C THR A 271 -13.09 1.27 -13.93
N ALA A 272 -12.27 0.50 -13.22
CA ALA A 272 -12.38 -0.95 -13.15
C ALA A 272 -13.73 -1.43 -12.56
N ALA A 273 -14.32 -0.66 -11.63
CA ALA A 273 -15.63 -0.96 -11.06
C ALA A 273 -16.79 -0.86 -12.06
N ASP A 274 -16.59 -0.23 -13.23
CA ASP A 274 -17.56 -0.16 -14.32
C ASP A 274 -17.58 -1.42 -15.20
N ASN A 275 -16.59 -2.28 -15.06
CA ASN A 275 -16.52 -3.51 -15.84
C ASN A 275 -17.78 -4.37 -15.62
N LEU A 276 -18.34 -4.94 -16.67
CA LEU A 276 -19.55 -5.76 -16.59
C LEU A 276 -19.30 -7.16 -16.00
N SER A 277 -18.07 -7.66 -16.06
CA SER A 277 -17.70 -8.94 -15.51
C SER A 277 -17.56 -8.89 -13.99
N VAL A 278 -18.36 -9.70 -13.29
CA VAL A 278 -18.27 -9.89 -11.84
C VAL A 278 -16.86 -10.35 -11.42
N ALA A 279 -16.28 -11.28 -12.17
CA ALA A 279 -14.93 -11.77 -11.90
C ALA A 279 -13.88 -10.66 -11.99
N ARG A 280 -13.93 -9.78 -13.00
CA ARG A 280 -13.00 -8.67 -13.16
C ARG A 280 -13.16 -7.58 -12.10
N LYS A 281 -14.35 -7.42 -11.53
CA LYS A 281 -14.58 -6.54 -10.39
C LYS A 281 -14.00 -7.10 -9.09
N ALA A 282 -14.15 -8.41 -8.87
CA ALA A 282 -13.75 -9.08 -7.64
C ALA A 282 -12.24 -9.42 -7.60
N LEU A 283 -11.67 -9.80 -8.75
CA LEU A 283 -10.27 -10.23 -8.85
C LEU A 283 -9.36 -9.04 -9.19
N ARG A 284 -8.26 -8.93 -8.49
CA ARG A 284 -7.26 -7.88 -8.70
C ARG A 284 -5.86 -8.48 -8.72
N SER A 285 -5.06 -8.14 -9.73
CA SER A 285 -3.62 -8.36 -9.73
C SER A 285 -2.92 -7.16 -9.09
N ASN A 286 -2.13 -7.41 -8.05
CA ASN A 286 -1.28 -6.36 -7.46
C ASN A 286 -0.28 -5.85 -8.48
N LEU A 287 0.18 -6.70 -9.39
CA LEU A 287 1.08 -6.32 -10.47
C LEU A 287 0.47 -5.20 -11.35
N PHE A 288 -0.85 -5.24 -11.60
CA PHE A 288 -1.52 -4.18 -12.32
C PHE A 288 -1.75 -2.94 -11.43
N VAL A 289 -2.32 -3.13 -10.23
CA VAL A 289 -2.75 -2.01 -9.38
C VAL A 289 -1.54 -1.17 -8.95
N GLU A 290 -0.54 -1.80 -8.35
CA GLU A 290 0.67 -1.11 -7.87
C GLU A 290 1.56 -0.64 -9.04
N GLY A 291 1.60 -1.44 -10.10
CA GLY A 291 2.30 -1.07 -11.34
C GLY A 291 1.71 0.16 -11.99
N TRP A 292 0.39 0.32 -11.99
CA TRP A 292 -0.29 1.50 -12.49
C TRP A 292 0.07 2.74 -11.66
N GLY A 293 0.01 2.66 -10.31
CA GLY A 293 0.40 3.76 -9.43
C GLY A 293 1.82 4.25 -9.72
N LEU A 294 2.78 3.33 -9.84
CA LEU A 294 4.17 3.69 -10.11
C LEU A 294 4.39 4.16 -11.57
N TYR A 295 3.64 3.62 -12.54
CA TYR A 295 3.66 4.07 -13.92
C TYR A 295 3.19 5.52 -14.06
N VAL A 296 2.14 5.92 -13.38
CA VAL A 296 1.62 7.29 -13.48
C VAL A 296 2.53 8.32 -12.83
N GLU A 297 3.31 7.96 -11.80
CA GLU A 297 4.35 8.84 -11.25
C GLU A 297 5.38 9.22 -12.34
N GLU A 298 5.82 8.25 -13.16
CA GLU A 298 6.74 8.50 -14.27
C GLU A 298 6.05 9.31 -15.38
N LEU A 299 4.86 8.90 -15.79
CA LEU A 299 4.09 9.60 -16.82
C LEU A 299 3.87 11.07 -16.47
N MET A 300 3.51 11.38 -15.24
CA MET A 300 3.29 12.75 -14.78
C MET A 300 4.58 13.56 -14.69
N THR A 301 5.71 12.89 -14.49
CA THR A 301 7.04 13.53 -14.61
C THR A 301 7.36 13.87 -16.06
N ASP A 302 7.15 12.95 -17.00
CA ASP A 302 7.39 13.15 -18.43
C ASP A 302 6.52 14.27 -19.03
N LEU A 303 5.35 14.51 -18.45
CA LEU A 303 4.42 15.57 -18.83
C LEU A 303 4.74 16.93 -18.17
N GLY A 304 5.77 17.01 -17.33
CA GLY A 304 6.15 18.24 -16.65
C GLY A 304 5.26 18.61 -15.46
N TYR A 305 4.44 17.69 -14.96
CA TYR A 305 3.63 17.94 -13.77
C TYR A 305 4.45 17.73 -12.48
N LEU A 306 5.31 16.72 -12.45
CA LEU A 306 6.25 16.42 -11.36
C LEU A 306 7.67 16.85 -11.74
N ASP A 307 7.85 18.08 -12.24
CA ASP A 307 9.10 18.55 -12.83
C ASP A 307 10.03 19.29 -11.85
N ALA A 308 9.53 19.69 -10.67
CA ALA A 308 10.35 20.32 -9.65
C ALA A 308 11.54 19.40 -9.26
N PRO A 309 12.77 19.93 -9.18
CA PRO A 309 13.95 19.11 -8.89
C PRO A 309 13.83 18.29 -7.62
N GLU A 310 13.28 18.86 -6.56
CA GLU A 310 13.05 18.21 -5.27
C GLU A 310 12.02 17.06 -5.39
N THR A 311 10.95 17.28 -6.17
CA THR A 311 9.92 16.26 -6.44
C THR A 311 10.52 15.10 -7.25
N ARG A 312 11.34 15.40 -8.27
CA ARG A 312 12.00 14.36 -9.05
C ARG A 312 12.97 13.54 -8.22
N LEU A 313 13.71 14.17 -7.31
CA LEU A 313 14.61 13.49 -6.38
C LEU A 313 13.85 12.56 -5.44
N LEU A 314 12.76 13.02 -4.81
CA LEU A 314 11.94 12.18 -3.94
C LEU A 314 11.32 11.01 -4.71
N ARG A 315 10.82 11.21 -5.93
CA ARG A 315 10.29 10.13 -6.77
C ARG A 315 11.36 9.07 -7.08
N LEU A 316 12.59 9.47 -7.39
CA LEU A 316 13.69 8.54 -7.62
C LEU A 316 14.09 7.80 -6.35
N LYS A 317 14.12 8.47 -5.21
CA LYS A 317 14.34 7.83 -3.89
C LYS A 317 13.28 6.79 -3.61
N ASP A 318 12.04 7.08 -3.93
CA ASP A 318 10.94 6.14 -3.77
C ASP A 318 11.04 4.97 -4.76
N LEU A 319 11.46 5.21 -6.02
CA LEU A 319 11.75 4.14 -6.98
C LEU A 319 12.91 3.24 -6.51
N LEU A 320 13.96 3.83 -5.92
CA LEU A 320 15.07 3.08 -5.34
C LEU A 320 14.60 2.09 -4.27
N TRP A 321 13.70 2.53 -3.41
CA TRP A 321 13.08 1.65 -2.42
C TRP A 321 12.24 0.54 -3.09
N ARG A 322 11.46 0.83 -4.15
CA ARG A 322 10.69 -0.19 -4.88
C ARG A 322 11.63 -1.20 -5.57
N ALA A 323 12.79 -0.79 -6.05
CA ALA A 323 13.80 -1.71 -6.57
C ALA A 323 14.39 -2.60 -5.45
N ALA A 324 14.69 -2.03 -4.28
CA ALA A 324 15.13 -2.78 -3.10
C ALA A 324 14.09 -3.82 -2.64
N ARG A 325 12.79 -3.49 -2.75
CA ARG A 325 11.69 -4.42 -2.44
C ARG A 325 11.78 -5.69 -3.30
N VAL A 326 12.10 -5.58 -4.58
CA VAL A 326 12.23 -6.76 -5.47
C VAL A 326 13.29 -7.73 -4.95
N ILE A 327 14.45 -7.21 -4.58
CA ILE A 327 15.58 -8.01 -4.11
C ILE A 327 15.23 -8.73 -2.80
N VAL A 328 14.68 -7.95 -1.85
CA VAL A 328 14.33 -8.46 -0.52
C VAL A 328 13.17 -9.46 -0.60
N ASP A 329 12.15 -9.18 -1.40
CA ASP A 329 10.96 -10.03 -1.56
C ASP A 329 11.34 -11.39 -2.13
N VAL A 330 12.16 -11.43 -3.19
CA VAL A 330 12.67 -12.69 -3.74
C VAL A 330 13.49 -13.44 -2.70
N GLY A 331 14.41 -12.76 -2.02
CA GLY A 331 15.26 -13.38 -0.99
C GLY A 331 14.46 -14.00 0.16
N LEU A 332 13.46 -13.27 0.68
CA LEU A 332 12.55 -13.76 1.73
C LEU A 332 11.68 -14.91 1.23
N SER A 333 11.09 -14.76 0.06
CA SER A 333 10.13 -15.73 -0.49
C SER A 333 10.81 -17.06 -0.87
N THR A 334 12.05 -17.01 -1.34
CA THR A 334 12.84 -18.23 -1.65
C THR A 334 13.52 -18.84 -0.41
N GLY A 335 13.64 -18.09 0.70
CA GLY A 335 14.39 -18.48 1.90
C GLY A 335 15.89 -18.23 1.78
N GLU A 336 16.36 -17.50 0.77
CA GLU A 336 17.77 -17.13 0.58
C GLU A 336 18.19 -15.93 1.44
N MET A 337 17.22 -15.23 2.03
CA MET A 337 17.42 -14.10 2.93
C MET A 337 16.58 -14.31 4.19
N SER A 338 17.21 -14.21 5.34
CA SER A 338 16.52 -14.21 6.63
C SER A 338 15.83 -12.87 6.89
N PHE A 339 14.92 -12.83 7.86
CA PHE A 339 14.27 -11.60 8.31
C PHE A 339 15.29 -10.51 8.72
N ALA A 340 16.32 -10.89 9.48
CA ALA A 340 17.35 -9.96 9.96
C ALA A 340 18.20 -9.40 8.82
N GLU A 341 18.60 -10.23 7.85
CA GLU A 341 19.35 -9.80 6.66
C GLU A 341 18.51 -8.86 5.79
N ALA A 342 17.22 -9.13 5.64
CA ALA A 342 16.29 -8.27 4.91
C ALA A 342 16.15 -6.89 5.56
N VAL A 343 16.03 -6.84 6.89
CA VAL A 343 16.00 -5.57 7.64
C VAL A 343 17.30 -4.81 7.46
N ALA A 344 18.46 -5.48 7.64
CA ALA A 344 19.77 -4.87 7.45
C ALA A 344 19.92 -4.32 6.02
N PHE A 345 19.49 -5.08 5.00
CA PHE A 345 19.52 -4.65 3.61
C PHE A 345 18.74 -3.33 3.39
N LEU A 346 17.51 -3.23 3.93
CA LEU A 346 16.69 -2.02 3.77
C LEU A 346 17.25 -0.82 4.55
N VAL A 347 17.91 -1.05 5.67
CA VAL A 347 18.61 0.00 6.43
C VAL A 347 19.87 0.47 5.70
N ASP A 348 20.67 -0.47 5.20
CA ASP A 348 22.00 -0.17 4.67
C ASP A 348 21.97 0.40 3.25
N ARG A 349 21.03 -0.04 2.42
CA ARG A 349 20.97 0.35 1.00
C ARG A 349 20.00 1.50 0.74
N PRO A 350 18.66 1.33 0.79
CA PRO A 350 17.73 2.43 0.55
C PRO A 350 17.58 3.38 1.74
N LYS A 351 18.33 3.16 2.83
CA LYS A 351 18.39 4.01 4.04
C LYS A 351 17.04 4.20 4.75
N LEU A 352 16.26 3.12 4.87
CA LEU A 352 15.09 3.14 5.73
C LEU A 352 15.52 3.18 7.20
N GLU A 353 14.74 3.89 8.01
CA GLU A 353 14.91 3.86 9.47
C GLU A 353 14.66 2.43 9.99
N PRO A 354 15.45 1.93 10.96
CA PRO A 354 15.36 0.53 11.41
C PRO A 354 13.95 0.06 11.81
N PRO A 355 13.12 0.86 12.52
CA PRO A 355 11.74 0.46 12.84
C PRO A 355 10.87 0.29 11.59
N ASN A 356 11.03 1.18 10.60
CA ASN A 356 10.29 1.13 9.34
C ASN A 356 10.74 -0.05 8.48
N ALA A 357 12.06 -0.30 8.40
CA ALA A 357 12.60 -1.46 7.70
C ALA A 357 12.05 -2.78 8.29
N ALA A 358 12.04 -2.92 9.63
CA ALA A 358 11.49 -4.09 10.30
C ALA A 358 9.97 -4.26 10.08
N ALA A 359 9.21 -3.17 10.05
CA ALA A 359 7.77 -3.19 9.75
C ALA A 359 7.51 -3.62 8.29
N GLU A 360 8.29 -3.08 7.35
CA GLU A 360 8.19 -3.43 5.93
C GLU A 360 8.55 -4.90 5.68
N VAL A 361 9.68 -5.38 6.21
CA VAL A 361 10.08 -6.79 6.07
C VAL A 361 8.99 -7.72 6.62
N ARG A 362 8.42 -7.38 7.78
CA ARG A 362 7.31 -8.15 8.35
C ARG A 362 6.10 -8.19 7.41
N ARG A 363 5.74 -7.07 6.80
CA ARG A 363 4.67 -7.00 5.80
C ARG A 363 5.00 -7.85 4.56
N TYR A 364 6.26 -7.88 4.13
CA TYR A 364 6.68 -8.69 2.97
C TYR A 364 6.53 -10.18 3.24
N THR A 365 6.87 -10.65 4.44
CA THR A 365 6.70 -12.07 4.80
C THR A 365 5.24 -12.55 4.75
N LEU A 366 4.27 -11.64 4.91
CA LEU A 366 2.84 -11.96 4.85
C LEU A 366 2.28 -12.03 3.41
N ASN A 367 2.93 -11.39 2.46
CA ASN A 367 2.43 -11.25 1.11
C ASN A 367 3.56 -11.45 0.10
N PRO A 368 4.03 -12.69 -0.12
CA PRO A 368 5.07 -12.98 -1.10
C PRO A 368 4.75 -12.41 -2.48
N LEU A 369 5.75 -11.84 -3.15
CA LEU A 369 5.70 -11.21 -4.47
C LEU A 369 4.84 -9.93 -4.59
N GLN A 370 4.12 -9.52 -3.52
CA GLN A 370 3.43 -8.23 -3.51
C GLN A 370 4.42 -7.05 -3.49
N PRO A 371 5.51 -7.07 -2.68
CA PRO A 371 6.52 -6.01 -2.73
C PRO A 371 7.17 -5.80 -4.09
N SER A 372 7.36 -6.87 -4.85
CA SER A 372 7.92 -6.83 -6.21
C SER A 372 6.94 -6.27 -7.25
N SER A 373 5.64 -6.31 -6.97
CA SER A 373 4.59 -5.98 -7.93
C SER A 373 4.63 -4.52 -8.43
N TYR A 374 5.14 -3.60 -7.62
CA TYR A 374 5.28 -2.18 -7.97
C TYR A 374 6.18 -1.97 -9.20
N ALA A 375 7.44 -2.34 -9.07
CA ALA A 375 8.43 -2.15 -10.11
C ALA A 375 8.17 -3.03 -11.35
N LEU A 376 7.81 -4.31 -11.14
CA LEU A 376 7.45 -5.23 -12.21
C LEU A 376 6.22 -4.78 -12.99
N GLY A 377 5.18 -4.38 -12.27
CA GLY A 377 3.95 -3.92 -12.88
C GLY A 377 4.15 -2.65 -13.70
N ARG A 378 4.94 -1.69 -13.17
CA ARG A 378 5.35 -0.50 -13.94
C ARG A 378 6.05 -0.91 -15.24
N ALA A 379 7.05 -1.78 -15.17
CA ALA A 379 7.80 -2.22 -16.35
C ALA A 379 6.87 -2.89 -17.39
N ALA A 380 5.94 -3.74 -16.94
CA ALA A 380 4.98 -4.39 -17.81
C ALA A 380 3.99 -3.39 -18.46
N ILE A 381 3.51 -2.39 -17.72
CA ILE A 381 2.60 -1.36 -18.27
C ILE A 381 3.33 -0.44 -19.24
N VAL A 382 4.59 -0.09 -18.97
CA VAL A 382 5.45 0.66 -19.92
C VAL A 382 5.62 -0.12 -21.23
N ALA A 383 5.88 -1.41 -21.15
CA ALA A 383 6.00 -2.26 -22.35
C ALA A 383 4.67 -2.32 -23.15
N LEU A 384 3.51 -2.40 -22.48
CA LEU A 384 2.20 -2.32 -23.13
C LEU A 384 1.97 -0.96 -23.80
N ARG A 385 2.31 0.14 -23.12
CA ARG A 385 2.23 1.49 -23.67
C ARG A 385 3.06 1.63 -24.95
N ASP A 386 4.26 1.10 -24.94
CA ASP A 386 5.16 1.21 -26.07
C ASP A 386 4.67 0.36 -27.27
N LYS A 387 4.07 -0.82 -27.02
CA LYS A 387 3.38 -1.60 -28.06
C LYS A 387 2.17 -0.85 -28.62
N ALA A 388 1.32 -0.28 -27.75
CA ALA A 388 0.17 0.51 -28.18
C ALA A 388 0.60 1.74 -29.01
N ARG A 389 1.67 2.41 -28.62
CA ARG A 389 2.25 3.54 -29.36
C ARG A 389 2.76 3.09 -30.74
N ALA A 390 3.45 1.95 -30.80
CA ALA A 390 3.92 1.37 -32.08
C ALA A 390 2.74 0.99 -32.99
N ALA A 391 1.60 0.60 -32.41
CA ALA A 391 0.35 0.35 -33.14
C ALA A 391 -0.43 1.62 -33.52
N GLY A 392 0.12 2.82 -33.22
CA GLY A 392 -0.48 4.11 -33.56
C GLY A 392 -1.57 4.59 -32.59
N TRP A 393 -1.67 4.02 -31.40
CA TRP A 393 -2.66 4.46 -30.41
C TRP A 393 -2.24 5.76 -29.75
N GLY A 394 -3.24 6.66 -29.55
CA GLY A 394 -3.07 7.83 -28.70
C GLY A 394 -3.09 7.43 -27.22
N MET A 395 -2.42 8.23 -26.39
CA MET A 395 -2.25 7.97 -24.95
C MET A 395 -3.58 7.76 -24.24
N ARG A 396 -4.55 8.66 -24.41
CA ARG A 396 -5.88 8.54 -23.80
C ARG A 396 -6.59 7.26 -24.20
N TYR A 397 -6.57 6.92 -25.47
CA TYR A 397 -7.22 5.70 -25.97
C TYR A 397 -6.58 4.45 -25.34
N PHE A 398 -5.26 4.42 -25.22
CA PHE A 398 -4.54 3.34 -24.54
C PHE A 398 -4.96 3.22 -23.08
N HIS A 399 -4.92 4.32 -22.32
CA HIS A 399 -5.25 4.30 -20.89
C HIS A 399 -6.73 3.92 -20.66
N ASP A 400 -7.66 4.51 -21.41
CA ASP A 400 -9.09 4.20 -21.26
C ASP A 400 -9.36 2.71 -21.53
N ARG A 401 -8.73 2.14 -22.56
CA ARG A 401 -8.85 0.72 -22.90
C ARG A 401 -8.21 -0.17 -21.82
N LEU A 402 -7.02 0.20 -21.37
CA LEU A 402 -6.29 -0.55 -20.35
C LEU A 402 -7.05 -0.57 -19.02
N LEU A 403 -7.53 0.57 -18.54
CA LEU A 403 -8.27 0.68 -17.29
C LEU A 403 -9.63 -0.02 -17.35
N ALA A 404 -10.33 0.06 -18.49
CA ALA A 404 -11.61 -0.62 -18.70
C ALA A 404 -11.49 -2.15 -18.72
N ALA A 405 -10.32 -2.72 -19.04
CA ALA A 405 -10.06 -4.16 -18.95
C ALA A 405 -10.15 -4.69 -17.51
N GLY A 406 -10.04 -3.81 -16.50
CA GLY A 406 -9.99 -4.17 -15.10
C GLY A 406 -8.57 -4.43 -14.60
N SER A 407 -8.43 -4.82 -13.33
CA SER A 407 -7.12 -5.04 -12.70
C SER A 407 -6.55 -6.44 -13.01
N LEU A 408 -6.42 -6.78 -14.29
CA LEU A 408 -5.87 -8.05 -14.75
C LEU A 408 -4.33 -8.02 -14.73
N PRO A 409 -3.65 -9.19 -14.66
CA PRO A 409 -2.23 -9.26 -14.98
C PRO A 409 -1.94 -8.60 -16.35
N PRO A 410 -0.86 -7.79 -16.50
CA PRO A 410 -0.59 -7.03 -17.73
C PRO A 410 -0.58 -7.88 -19.01
N ARG A 411 -0.14 -9.15 -18.94
CA ARG A 411 -0.18 -10.08 -20.08
C ARG A 411 -1.61 -10.38 -20.56
N LEU A 412 -2.57 -10.45 -19.64
CA LEU A 412 -3.98 -10.61 -20.01
C LEU A 412 -4.57 -9.30 -20.56
N CYS A 413 -4.11 -8.15 -20.05
CA CYS A 413 -4.45 -6.87 -20.64
C CYS A 413 -3.96 -6.76 -22.08
N GLU A 414 -2.74 -7.22 -22.37
CA GLU A 414 -2.19 -7.28 -23.74
C GLU A 414 -3.11 -8.04 -24.69
N ALA A 415 -3.51 -9.24 -24.29
CA ALA A 415 -4.44 -10.07 -25.08
C ALA A 415 -5.82 -9.42 -25.25
N GLU A 416 -6.37 -8.80 -24.19
CA GLU A 416 -7.65 -8.08 -24.24
C GLU A 416 -7.62 -6.86 -25.16
N LEU A 417 -6.48 -6.17 -25.21
CA LEU A 417 -6.27 -5.00 -26.05
C LEU A 417 -5.98 -5.37 -27.51
N GLY A 418 -5.54 -6.60 -27.78
CA GLY A 418 -5.12 -7.05 -29.10
C GLY A 418 -3.77 -6.46 -29.54
N LEU A 419 -2.85 -6.27 -28.60
CA LEU A 419 -1.51 -5.71 -28.79
C LEU A 419 -0.44 -6.80 -28.97
#